data_d12a4429402cb42d7e4ad37919bed7b0
#
_entry.id   d12a4429402cb42d7e4ad37919bed7b0
#
_cell.length_a   1.000
_cell.length_b   1.000
_cell.length_c   1.000
_cell.angle_alpha   90.00
_cell.angle_beta   90.00
_cell.angle_gamma   90.00
#
_symmetry.space_group_name_H-M   'P 1'
#
loop_
_entity.id
_entity.type
_entity.pdbx_description
1 polymer ?
#
loop_
_entity_poly.entity_id
_entity_poly.type
_entity_poly.pdbx_seq_one_letter_code
_entity_poly.pdbx_strand_id
1 'polypeptide(L)'
;MNGMPSVSFNPNPITKFIVTMLVSFTILHPIGPFAWGVMVWISMFFWLKGLKKEALQGFLVFALLYFLPNFEGAMALPGFLKMFVALLVVVKMFYLPFMAGKYLIQTSDVGDIITSMDTVHVPRVITIPVAVMFRFFPSFKEEHYHIKQAMKIRGITWKNPLRYGEYVSVPLLILSSTIADDIAMAAETRGIGIEGEKTRFREVKRGVVDIVYFLGVFGFVLGGWLCLR
;
A
#
# COMPACT_ATOMS: atom_id res chain seq x y z
N MET A 1 -3.83 13.63 -32.23
CA MET A 1 -2.41 13.38 -31.94
C MET A 1 -2.34 12.07 -31.21
N ASN A 2 -1.81 11.06 -31.89
CA ASN A 2 -1.82 9.66 -31.46
C ASN A 2 -0.81 9.46 -30.34
N GLY A 3 -1.30 9.38 -29.09
CA GLY A 3 -0.50 8.86 -27.99
C GLY A 3 -0.39 7.34 -28.17
N MET A 4 0.78 6.85 -28.59
CA MET A 4 1.11 5.43 -28.51
C MET A 4 0.82 4.95 -27.07
N PRO A 5 0.21 3.78 -26.86
CA PRO A 5 0.10 3.20 -25.56
C PRO A 5 1.53 2.93 -25.07
N SER A 6 2.03 3.76 -24.17
CA SER A 6 3.23 3.41 -23.42
C SER A 6 2.91 2.09 -22.74
N VAL A 7 3.56 1.02 -23.17
CA VAL A 7 3.53 -0.26 -22.47
C VAL A 7 4.10 0.02 -21.09
N SER A 8 3.23 0.43 -20.17
CA SER A 8 3.67 0.63 -18.81
C SER A 8 3.88 -0.76 -18.23
N PHE A 9 5.14 -1.13 -18.00
CA PHE A 9 5.54 -2.31 -17.23
C PHE A 9 5.08 -2.24 -15.78
N ASN A 10 3.83 -1.80 -15.57
CA ASN A 10 3.21 -1.64 -14.26
C ASN A 10 2.13 -2.70 -14.10
N PRO A 11 2.33 -3.69 -13.23
CA PRO A 11 1.28 -4.64 -12.92
C PRO A 11 0.06 -3.93 -12.32
N ASN A 12 -1.10 -4.50 -12.54
CA ASN A 12 -2.38 -4.01 -12.04
C ASN A 12 -2.34 -3.92 -10.49
N PRO A 13 -2.90 -2.88 -9.86
CA PRO A 13 -2.95 -2.76 -8.39
C PRO A 13 -3.52 -4.00 -7.69
N ILE A 14 -4.51 -4.66 -8.27
CA ILE A 14 -5.08 -5.90 -7.72
C ILE A 14 -4.05 -7.02 -7.71
N THR A 15 -3.32 -7.20 -8.82
CA THR A 15 -2.29 -8.24 -8.91
C THR A 15 -1.22 -8.02 -7.85
N LYS A 16 -0.80 -6.77 -7.64
CA LYS A 16 0.15 -6.40 -6.58
C LYS A 16 -0.42 -6.68 -5.19
N PHE A 17 -1.70 -6.38 -4.98
CA PHE A 17 -2.37 -6.64 -3.70
C PHE A 17 -2.42 -8.15 -3.40
N ILE A 18 -2.82 -8.97 -4.38
CA ILE A 18 -2.85 -10.43 -4.25
C ILE A 18 -1.44 -10.98 -3.97
N VAL A 19 -0.42 -10.47 -4.70
CA VAL A 19 0.97 -10.87 -4.47
C VAL A 19 1.45 -10.46 -3.08
N THR A 20 1.12 -9.25 -2.61
CA THR A 20 1.46 -8.82 -1.25
C THR A 20 0.82 -9.72 -0.21
N MET A 21 -0.44 -10.10 -0.41
CA MET A 21 -1.16 -11.01 0.47
C MET A 21 -0.52 -12.41 0.46
N LEU A 22 -0.17 -12.92 -0.72
CA LEU A 22 0.52 -14.20 -0.88
C LEU A 22 1.90 -14.20 -0.18
N VAL A 23 2.68 -13.15 -0.37
CA VAL A 23 3.98 -12.98 0.29
C VAL A 23 3.82 -12.84 1.81
N SER A 24 2.72 -12.27 2.30
CA SER A 24 2.44 -12.19 3.74
C SER A 24 2.27 -13.58 4.38
N PHE A 25 1.77 -14.57 3.65
CA PHE A 25 1.70 -15.95 4.14
C PHE A 25 3.08 -16.59 4.39
N THR A 26 4.15 -16.05 3.79
CA THR A 26 5.51 -16.55 4.05
C THR A 26 6.01 -16.27 5.48
N ILE A 27 5.31 -15.42 6.23
CA ILE A 27 5.58 -15.20 7.66
C ILE A 27 5.25 -16.47 8.46
N LEU A 28 4.17 -17.15 8.11
CA LEU A 28 3.73 -18.39 8.78
C LEU A 28 4.58 -19.59 8.38
N HIS A 29 5.03 -19.63 7.13
CA HIS A 29 5.84 -20.70 6.57
C HIS A 29 7.06 -20.09 5.86
N PRO A 30 8.20 -20.00 6.56
CA PRO A 30 9.41 -19.43 5.98
C PRO A 30 9.87 -20.22 4.76
N ILE A 31 10.11 -19.51 3.66
CA ILE A 31 10.54 -20.09 2.37
C ILE A 31 12.07 -20.23 2.23
N GLY A 32 12.82 -20.05 3.31
CA GLY A 32 14.27 -20.20 3.35
C GLY A 32 15.02 -19.44 2.24
N PRO A 33 15.88 -20.12 1.44
CA PRO A 33 16.68 -19.47 0.40
C PRO A 33 15.84 -18.91 -0.75
N PHE A 34 14.60 -19.40 -0.98
CA PHE A 34 13.71 -18.89 -2.03
C PHE A 34 13.25 -17.44 -1.76
N ALA A 35 13.37 -16.94 -0.53
CA ALA A 35 13.15 -15.53 -0.20
C ALA A 35 14.04 -14.59 -1.02
N TRP A 36 15.25 -15.01 -1.37
CA TRP A 36 16.13 -14.26 -2.28
C TRP A 36 15.52 -14.12 -3.67
N GLY A 37 14.95 -15.20 -4.20
CA GLY A 37 14.29 -15.18 -5.50
C GLY A 37 13.12 -14.19 -5.53
N VAL A 38 12.25 -14.22 -4.51
CA VAL A 38 11.14 -13.26 -4.39
C VAL A 38 11.67 -11.83 -4.28
N MET A 39 12.70 -11.59 -3.46
CA MET A 39 13.28 -10.27 -3.28
C MET A 39 13.91 -9.71 -4.56
N VAL A 40 14.69 -10.52 -5.27
CA VAL A 40 15.27 -10.15 -6.57
C VAL A 40 14.16 -9.84 -7.58
N TRP A 41 13.10 -10.65 -7.62
CA TRP A 41 11.97 -10.46 -8.52
C TRP A 41 11.25 -9.13 -8.26
N ILE A 42 10.90 -8.84 -7.00
CA ILE A 42 10.28 -7.55 -6.62
C ILE A 42 11.21 -6.38 -6.93
N SER A 43 12.52 -6.50 -6.63
CA SER A 43 13.51 -5.44 -6.89
C SER A 43 13.67 -5.18 -8.39
N MET A 44 13.58 -6.20 -9.23
CA MET A 44 13.60 -6.07 -10.69
C MET A 44 12.42 -5.21 -11.19
N PHE A 45 11.21 -5.43 -10.64
CA PHE A 45 10.05 -4.62 -11.00
C PHE A 45 10.14 -3.17 -10.49
N PHE A 46 10.75 -2.94 -9.32
CA PHE A 46 11.10 -1.58 -8.88
C PHE A 46 12.05 -0.90 -9.86
N TRP A 47 13.07 -1.64 -10.34
CA TRP A 47 14.03 -1.10 -11.31
C TRP A 47 13.38 -0.73 -12.64
N LEU A 48 12.50 -1.59 -13.17
CA LEU A 48 11.74 -1.34 -14.40
C LEU A 48 10.86 -0.09 -14.31
N LYS A 49 10.40 0.27 -13.11
CA LYS A 49 9.65 1.50 -12.83
C LYS A 49 10.51 2.74 -12.65
N GLY A 50 11.82 2.63 -12.74
CA GLY A 50 12.74 3.74 -12.54
C GLY A 50 13.03 4.07 -11.06
N LEU A 51 12.46 3.35 -10.10
CA LEU A 51 12.69 3.52 -8.67
C LEU A 51 13.98 2.80 -8.22
N LYS A 52 15.09 3.10 -8.89
CA LYS A 52 16.40 2.42 -8.70
C LYS A 52 16.93 2.53 -7.28
N LYS A 53 16.74 3.69 -6.65
CA LYS A 53 17.19 3.92 -5.25
C LYS A 53 16.46 3.00 -4.28
N GLU A 54 15.14 2.88 -4.42
CA GLU A 54 14.29 2.04 -3.57
C GLU A 54 14.57 0.56 -3.77
N ALA A 55 14.78 0.14 -5.02
CA ALA A 55 15.18 -1.22 -5.36
C ALA A 55 16.51 -1.60 -4.70
N LEU A 56 17.53 -0.74 -4.85
CA LEU A 56 18.88 -0.99 -4.33
C LEU A 56 18.90 -0.96 -2.79
N GLN A 57 18.27 0.05 -2.19
CA GLN A 57 18.17 0.14 -0.73
C GLN A 57 17.43 -1.05 -0.13
N GLY A 58 16.30 -1.42 -0.72
CA GLY A 58 15.54 -2.56 -0.27
C GLY A 58 16.32 -3.87 -0.36
N PHE A 59 17.03 -4.08 -1.47
CA PHE A 59 17.87 -5.26 -1.65
C PHE A 59 19.04 -5.30 -0.66
N LEU A 60 19.73 -4.17 -0.44
CA LEU A 60 20.85 -4.10 0.51
C LEU A 60 20.39 -4.36 1.95
N VAL A 61 19.27 -3.76 2.37
CA VAL A 61 18.74 -4.02 3.72
C VAL A 61 18.33 -5.48 3.87
N PHE A 62 17.71 -6.08 2.85
CA PHE A 62 17.37 -7.50 2.88
C PHE A 62 18.62 -8.38 2.98
N ALA A 63 19.66 -8.08 2.21
CA ALA A 63 20.94 -8.80 2.25
C ALA A 63 21.57 -8.70 3.66
N LEU A 64 21.56 -7.51 4.26
CA LEU A 64 22.05 -7.31 5.62
C LEU A 64 21.27 -8.14 6.64
N LEU A 65 19.92 -8.10 6.55
CA LEU A 65 19.04 -8.86 7.45
C LEU A 65 19.18 -10.38 7.25
N TYR A 66 19.54 -10.82 6.07
CA TYR A 66 19.70 -12.26 5.78
C TYR A 66 20.90 -12.87 6.48
N PHE A 67 21.98 -12.11 6.69
CA PHE A 67 23.15 -12.54 7.46
C PHE A 67 22.87 -12.71 8.97
N LEU A 68 21.72 -12.21 9.46
CA LEU A 68 21.31 -12.44 10.84
C LEU A 68 20.96 -13.91 11.07
N PRO A 69 21.31 -14.47 12.25
CA PRO A 69 20.97 -15.85 12.59
C PRO A 69 19.45 -16.06 12.55
N ASN A 70 19.04 -17.29 12.26
CA ASN A 70 17.63 -17.67 12.37
C ASN A 70 17.20 -17.71 13.83
N PHE A 71 15.89 -17.82 14.08
CA PHE A 71 15.32 -17.77 15.42
C PHE A 71 15.96 -18.80 16.38
N GLU A 72 16.28 -19.99 15.89
CA GLU A 72 16.98 -21.03 16.66
C GLU A 72 18.40 -20.61 17.06
N GLY A 73 19.15 -19.98 16.13
CA GLY A 73 20.49 -19.45 16.41
C GLY A 73 20.47 -18.27 17.40
N ALA A 74 19.40 -17.47 17.37
CA ALA A 74 19.21 -16.38 18.35
C ALA A 74 18.98 -16.91 19.76
N MET A 75 18.36 -18.07 19.91
CA MET A 75 18.14 -18.71 21.22
C MET A 75 19.43 -19.18 21.91
N ALA A 76 20.48 -19.44 21.17
CA ALA A 76 21.78 -19.86 21.68
C ALA A 76 22.61 -18.71 22.30
N LEU A 77 22.19 -17.44 22.11
CA LEU A 77 22.92 -16.27 22.59
C LEU A 77 22.61 -15.94 24.07
N PRO A 78 23.56 -15.34 24.81
CA PRO A 78 23.35 -14.99 26.20
C PRO A 78 22.43 -13.75 26.37
N GLY A 79 21.50 -13.84 27.34
CA GLY A 79 20.73 -12.76 27.96
C GLY A 79 20.27 -11.60 27.06
N PHE A 80 20.86 -10.44 27.24
CA PHE A 80 20.47 -9.21 26.56
C PHE A 80 20.64 -9.24 25.03
N LEU A 81 21.70 -9.87 24.53
CA LEU A 81 21.92 -10.03 23.10
C LEU A 81 20.82 -10.88 22.44
N LYS A 82 20.34 -11.90 23.11
CA LYS A 82 19.24 -12.75 22.65
C LYS A 82 17.98 -11.94 22.37
N MET A 83 17.60 -11.04 23.26
CA MET A 83 16.40 -10.20 23.10
C MET A 83 16.53 -9.26 21.89
N PHE A 84 17.71 -8.64 21.72
CA PHE A 84 17.95 -7.74 20.61
C PHE A 84 17.97 -8.47 19.25
N VAL A 85 18.67 -9.62 19.19
CA VAL A 85 18.71 -10.43 17.94
C VAL A 85 17.35 -11.03 17.63
N ALA A 86 16.58 -11.47 18.63
CA ALA A 86 15.21 -11.94 18.40
C ALA A 86 14.32 -10.86 17.78
N LEU A 87 14.42 -9.60 18.22
CA LEU A 87 13.70 -8.48 17.61
C LEU A 87 14.08 -8.31 16.13
N LEU A 88 15.37 -8.35 15.81
CA LEU A 88 15.85 -8.23 14.43
C LEU A 88 15.38 -9.40 13.54
N VAL A 89 15.29 -10.61 14.08
CA VAL A 89 14.74 -11.76 13.36
C VAL A 89 13.26 -11.57 13.03
N VAL A 90 12.47 -11.00 13.95
CA VAL A 90 11.09 -10.63 13.69
C VAL A 90 11.01 -9.60 12.54
N VAL A 91 11.83 -8.55 12.57
CA VAL A 91 11.91 -7.55 11.49
C VAL A 91 12.25 -8.21 10.16
N LYS A 92 13.19 -9.17 10.14
CA LYS A 92 13.57 -9.95 8.95
C LYS A 92 12.36 -10.69 8.36
N MET A 93 11.51 -11.31 9.19
CA MET A 93 10.33 -12.06 8.73
C MET A 93 9.30 -11.14 8.07
N PHE A 94 9.11 -9.93 8.61
CA PHE A 94 8.16 -8.95 8.08
C PHE A 94 8.71 -8.16 6.87
N TYR A 95 10.00 -8.23 6.62
CA TYR A 95 10.64 -7.37 5.61
C TYR A 95 10.18 -7.68 4.18
N LEU A 96 10.00 -8.95 3.84
CA LEU A 96 9.59 -9.38 2.50
C LEU A 96 8.17 -8.90 2.15
N PRO A 97 7.13 -9.12 2.98
CA PRO A 97 5.82 -8.51 2.81
C PRO A 97 5.83 -6.98 2.78
N PHE A 98 6.68 -6.38 3.61
CA PHE A 98 6.84 -4.93 3.65
C PHE A 98 7.33 -4.38 2.30
N MET A 99 8.31 -5.02 1.67
CA MET A 99 8.79 -4.61 0.35
C MET A 99 7.74 -4.80 -0.75
N ALA A 100 6.96 -5.87 -0.70
CA ALA A 100 5.84 -6.06 -1.61
C ALA A 100 4.76 -4.98 -1.44
N GLY A 101 4.41 -4.64 -0.19
CA GLY A 101 3.48 -3.56 0.13
C GLY A 101 4.02 -2.18 -0.27
N LYS A 102 5.30 -1.92 -0.07
CA LYS A 102 5.97 -0.70 -0.53
C LYS A 102 5.90 -0.55 -2.05
N TYR A 103 6.11 -1.65 -2.78
CA TYR A 103 5.94 -1.67 -4.24
C TYR A 103 4.52 -1.32 -4.66
N LEU A 104 3.51 -1.90 -4.01
CA LEU A 104 2.10 -1.59 -4.24
C LEU A 104 1.81 -0.10 -4.06
N ILE A 105 2.22 0.49 -2.93
CA ILE A 105 1.90 1.88 -2.59
C ILE A 105 2.63 2.88 -3.51
N GLN A 106 3.90 2.64 -3.80
CA GLN A 106 4.70 3.58 -4.60
C GLN A 106 4.43 3.54 -6.09
N THR A 107 3.91 2.42 -6.61
CA THR A 107 3.72 2.23 -8.05
C THR A 107 2.26 2.18 -8.48
N SER A 108 1.31 2.29 -7.55
CA SER A 108 -0.11 2.32 -7.83
C SER A 108 -0.70 3.70 -7.57
N ASP A 109 -1.37 4.25 -8.57
CA ASP A 109 -2.14 5.47 -8.42
C ASP A 109 -3.51 5.15 -7.80
N VAL A 110 -4.04 6.07 -7.02
CA VAL A 110 -5.35 5.91 -6.36
C VAL A 110 -6.47 5.66 -7.37
N GLY A 111 -6.43 6.36 -8.51
CA GLY A 111 -7.39 6.16 -9.59
C GLY A 111 -7.36 4.75 -10.17
N ASP A 112 -6.15 4.17 -10.31
CA ASP A 112 -5.97 2.81 -10.79
C ASP A 112 -6.47 1.77 -9.77
N ILE A 113 -6.31 2.04 -8.46
CA ILE A 113 -6.83 1.19 -7.39
C ILE A 113 -8.35 1.12 -7.47
N ILE A 114 -9.03 2.28 -7.56
CA ILE A 114 -10.50 2.36 -7.63
C ILE A 114 -11.03 1.63 -8.88
N THR A 115 -10.43 1.92 -10.05
CA THR A 115 -10.83 1.26 -11.30
C THR A 115 -10.60 -0.25 -11.23
N SER A 116 -9.53 -0.65 -10.57
CA SER A 116 -9.20 -2.05 -10.39
C SER A 116 -10.19 -2.78 -9.48
N MET A 117 -10.69 -2.13 -8.41
CA MET A 117 -11.75 -2.67 -7.54
C MET A 117 -13.02 -2.99 -8.34
N ASP A 118 -13.39 -2.13 -9.28
CA ASP A 118 -14.52 -2.36 -10.16
C ASP A 118 -14.31 -3.56 -11.10
N THR A 119 -13.07 -3.81 -11.58
CA THR A 119 -12.79 -4.94 -12.48
C THR A 119 -12.89 -6.30 -11.78
N VAL A 120 -12.80 -6.32 -10.45
CA VAL A 120 -13.00 -7.53 -9.61
C VAL A 120 -14.45 -7.64 -9.13
N HIS A 121 -15.35 -6.82 -9.65
CA HIS A 121 -16.76 -6.80 -9.29
C HIS A 121 -17.02 -6.52 -7.79
N VAL A 122 -16.18 -5.67 -7.19
CA VAL A 122 -16.48 -5.17 -5.84
C VAL A 122 -17.81 -4.41 -5.88
N PRO A 123 -18.73 -4.65 -4.93
CA PRO A 123 -20.02 -3.97 -4.91
C PRO A 123 -19.87 -2.45 -4.94
N ARG A 124 -20.70 -1.77 -5.74
CA ARG A 124 -20.69 -0.30 -5.88
C ARG A 124 -20.87 0.43 -4.54
N VAL A 125 -21.56 -0.21 -3.60
CA VAL A 125 -21.73 0.30 -2.23
C VAL A 125 -20.40 0.56 -1.53
N ILE A 126 -19.32 -0.18 -1.89
CA ILE A 126 -17.97 -0.01 -1.35
C ILE A 126 -17.14 0.90 -2.26
N THR A 127 -17.19 0.70 -3.57
CA THR A 127 -16.33 1.42 -4.52
C THR A 127 -16.63 2.91 -4.57
N ILE A 128 -17.90 3.32 -4.51
CA ILE A 128 -18.30 4.74 -4.56
C ILE A 128 -17.79 5.50 -3.33
N PRO A 129 -18.04 5.08 -2.07
CA PRO A 129 -17.52 5.75 -0.89
C PRO A 129 -15.98 5.83 -0.89
N VAL A 130 -15.30 4.76 -1.31
CA VAL A 130 -13.83 4.75 -1.40
C VAL A 130 -13.33 5.79 -2.41
N ALA A 131 -13.97 5.88 -3.58
CA ALA A 131 -13.63 6.88 -4.60
C ALA A 131 -13.84 8.32 -4.09
N VAL A 132 -14.93 8.56 -3.39
CA VAL A 132 -15.24 9.87 -2.77
C VAL A 132 -14.22 10.19 -1.68
N MET A 133 -13.89 9.23 -0.82
CA MET A 133 -12.91 9.42 0.25
C MET A 133 -11.53 9.85 -0.30
N PHE A 134 -11.05 9.19 -1.34
CA PHE A 134 -9.76 9.53 -1.93
C PHE A 134 -9.76 10.89 -2.64
N ARG A 135 -10.90 11.30 -3.21
CA ARG A 135 -11.04 12.63 -3.80
C ARG A 135 -11.08 13.71 -2.73
N PHE A 136 -11.70 13.42 -1.59
CA PHE A 136 -11.83 14.36 -0.47
C PHE A 136 -10.53 14.51 0.33
N PHE A 137 -9.70 13.47 0.39
CA PHE A 137 -8.51 13.44 1.25
C PHE A 137 -7.52 14.60 1.01
N PRO A 138 -7.23 15.05 -0.23
CA PRO A 138 -6.41 16.25 -0.46
C PRO A 138 -7.04 17.52 0.15
N SER A 139 -8.33 17.77 -0.09
CA SER A 139 -9.03 18.92 0.50
C SER A 139 -9.02 18.88 2.02
N PHE A 140 -9.22 17.72 2.62
CA PHE A 140 -9.15 17.56 4.07
C PHE A 140 -7.76 17.92 4.63
N LYS A 141 -6.67 17.59 3.93
CA LYS A 141 -5.32 17.97 4.34
C LYS A 141 -5.10 19.48 4.30
N GLU A 142 -5.62 20.15 3.27
CA GLU A 142 -5.54 21.61 3.13
C GLU A 142 -6.29 22.30 4.25
N GLU A 143 -7.53 21.89 4.52
CA GLU A 143 -8.33 22.45 5.60
C GLU A 143 -7.72 22.19 6.98
N HIS A 144 -7.21 21.00 7.22
CA HIS A 144 -6.49 20.70 8.44
C HIS A 144 -5.26 21.61 8.62
N TYR A 145 -4.54 21.90 7.53
CA TYR A 145 -3.43 22.84 7.55
C TYR A 145 -3.90 24.27 7.90
N HIS A 146 -4.97 24.75 7.29
CA HIS A 146 -5.54 26.08 7.56
C HIS A 146 -6.01 26.21 9.02
N ILE A 147 -6.69 25.22 9.55
CA ILE A 147 -7.08 25.18 10.97
C ILE A 147 -5.86 25.27 11.87
N LYS A 148 -4.80 24.50 11.60
CA LYS A 148 -3.55 24.58 12.36
C LYS A 148 -2.89 25.96 12.31
N GLN A 149 -2.91 26.62 11.17
CA GLN A 149 -2.39 28.00 11.02
C GLN A 149 -3.21 28.98 11.85
N ALA A 150 -4.54 28.91 11.78
CA ALA A 150 -5.43 29.74 12.58
C ALA A 150 -5.19 29.56 14.09
N MET A 151 -4.98 28.31 14.52
CA MET A 151 -4.63 28.00 15.92
C MET A 151 -3.33 28.65 16.35
N LYS A 152 -2.31 28.57 15.50
CA LYS A 152 -1.00 29.16 15.77
C LYS A 152 -1.11 30.70 15.95
N ILE A 153 -1.91 31.38 15.11
CA ILE A 153 -2.16 32.82 15.22
C ILE A 153 -2.87 33.16 16.52
N ARG A 154 -3.79 32.31 16.98
CA ARG A 154 -4.51 32.47 18.26
C ARG A 154 -3.67 32.11 19.49
N GLY A 155 -2.39 31.75 19.31
CA GLY A 155 -1.50 31.38 20.42
C GLY A 155 -1.83 30.04 21.09
N ILE A 156 -2.69 29.24 20.45
CA ILE A 156 -3.05 27.91 20.95
C ILE A 156 -1.92 26.93 20.61
N THR A 157 -1.22 26.48 21.65
CA THR A 157 -0.03 25.63 21.53
C THR A 157 -0.29 24.27 22.14
N TRP A 158 0.54 23.28 21.82
CA TRP A 158 0.51 21.90 22.36
C TRP A 158 0.68 21.77 23.89
N LYS A 159 0.75 22.88 24.65
CA LYS A 159 0.87 22.84 26.11
C LYS A 159 -0.26 22.04 26.79
N ASN A 160 -1.47 22.05 26.22
CA ASN A 160 -2.62 21.26 26.65
C ASN A 160 -3.13 20.39 25.49
N PRO A 161 -2.67 19.15 25.33
CA PRO A 161 -2.96 18.32 24.17
C PRO A 161 -4.45 18.02 23.99
N LEU A 162 -5.22 17.89 25.08
CA LEU A 162 -6.67 17.67 25.03
C LEU A 162 -7.41 18.88 24.41
N ARG A 163 -7.14 20.09 24.92
CA ARG A 163 -7.73 21.31 24.37
C ARG A 163 -7.30 21.57 22.93
N TYR A 164 -6.04 21.32 22.62
CA TYR A 164 -5.55 21.45 21.25
C TYR A 164 -6.29 20.49 20.31
N GLY A 165 -6.47 19.24 20.72
CA GLY A 165 -7.24 18.23 19.98
C GLY A 165 -8.69 18.66 19.74
N GLU A 166 -9.37 19.18 20.76
CA GLU A 166 -10.74 19.70 20.67
C GLU A 166 -10.86 20.85 19.66
N TYR A 167 -9.99 21.86 19.77
CA TYR A 167 -9.97 23.00 18.87
C TYR A 167 -9.65 22.64 17.41
N VAL A 168 -8.96 21.55 17.14
CA VAL A 168 -8.71 21.05 15.78
C VAL A 168 -9.84 20.16 15.31
N SER A 169 -10.33 19.25 16.17
CA SER A 169 -11.30 18.22 15.77
C SER A 169 -12.70 18.80 15.55
N VAL A 170 -13.15 19.73 16.37
CA VAL A 170 -14.51 20.28 16.24
C VAL A 170 -14.71 21.00 14.92
N PRO A 171 -13.86 21.96 14.47
CA PRO A 171 -14.00 22.56 13.16
C PRO A 171 -13.88 21.55 12.02
N LEU A 172 -12.98 20.55 12.12
CA LEU A 172 -12.84 19.50 11.11
C LEU A 172 -14.09 18.64 10.99
N LEU A 173 -14.74 18.30 12.10
CA LEU A 173 -15.99 17.52 12.09
C LEU A 173 -17.13 18.31 11.43
N ILE A 174 -17.29 19.59 11.77
CA ILE A 174 -18.32 20.45 11.18
C ILE A 174 -18.08 20.56 9.67
N LEU A 175 -16.85 20.85 9.25
CA LEU A 175 -16.49 20.97 7.85
C LEU A 175 -16.71 19.65 7.09
N SER A 176 -16.28 18.52 7.70
CA SER A 176 -16.48 17.21 7.10
C SER A 176 -17.95 16.86 6.90
N SER A 177 -18.82 17.24 7.85
CA SER A 177 -20.27 17.06 7.73
C SER A 177 -20.84 17.90 6.59
N THR A 178 -20.46 19.19 6.51
CA THR A 178 -20.91 20.07 5.43
C THR A 178 -20.50 19.56 4.05
N ILE A 179 -19.24 19.11 3.92
CA ILE A 179 -18.75 18.56 2.66
C ILE A 179 -19.46 17.24 2.32
N ALA A 180 -19.76 16.40 3.31
CA ALA A 180 -20.52 15.17 3.08
C ALA A 180 -21.92 15.47 2.54
N ASP A 181 -22.61 16.48 3.09
CA ASP A 181 -23.92 16.92 2.62
C ASP A 181 -23.84 17.49 1.19
N ASP A 182 -22.84 18.31 0.88
CA ASP A 182 -22.61 18.85 -0.46
C ASP A 182 -22.36 17.74 -1.50
N ILE A 183 -21.54 16.73 -1.11
CA ILE A 183 -21.27 15.58 -1.98
C ILE A 183 -22.55 14.76 -2.18
N ALA A 184 -23.35 14.55 -1.16
CA ALA A 184 -24.60 13.81 -1.26
C ALA A 184 -25.58 14.51 -2.22
N MET A 185 -25.79 15.82 -2.08
CA MET A 185 -26.60 16.60 -3.00
C MET A 185 -26.09 16.58 -4.43
N ALA A 186 -24.77 16.73 -4.61
CA ALA A 186 -24.14 16.64 -5.93
C ALA A 186 -24.25 15.23 -6.54
N ALA A 187 -24.23 14.19 -5.73
CA ALA A 187 -24.38 12.80 -6.16
C ALA A 187 -25.81 12.53 -6.64
N GLU A 188 -26.80 13.00 -5.92
CA GLU A 188 -28.22 12.90 -6.30
C GLU A 188 -28.51 13.64 -7.61
N THR A 189 -28.05 14.89 -7.73
CA THR A 189 -28.27 15.70 -8.96
C THR A 189 -27.58 15.09 -10.18
N ARG A 190 -26.46 14.37 -10.00
CA ARG A 190 -25.78 13.64 -11.08
C ARG A 190 -26.31 12.24 -11.34
N GLY A 191 -27.33 11.83 -10.63
CA GLY A 191 -27.94 10.52 -10.80
C GLY A 191 -27.02 9.33 -10.48
N ILE A 192 -26.11 9.48 -9.49
CA ILE A 192 -25.18 8.42 -9.13
C ILE A 192 -25.93 7.16 -8.66
N GLY A 193 -27.12 7.32 -8.04
CA GLY A 193 -27.97 6.23 -7.60
C GLY A 193 -28.77 5.53 -8.72
N ILE A 194 -28.84 6.11 -9.92
CA ILE A 194 -29.60 5.54 -11.02
C ILE A 194 -28.89 4.28 -11.55
N GLU A 195 -29.65 3.19 -11.67
CA GLU A 195 -29.17 1.96 -12.28
C GLU A 195 -28.96 2.15 -13.79
N GLY A 196 -27.80 1.76 -14.29
CA GLY A 196 -27.44 1.87 -15.70
C GLY A 196 -25.95 1.60 -15.94
N GLU A 197 -25.59 1.40 -17.21
CA GLU A 197 -24.20 1.29 -17.62
C GLU A 197 -23.50 2.64 -17.46
N LYS A 198 -22.45 2.66 -16.65
CA LYS A 198 -21.62 3.85 -16.41
C LYS A 198 -20.31 3.72 -17.15
N THR A 199 -19.98 4.71 -17.97
CA THR A 199 -18.69 4.77 -18.65
C THR A 199 -17.58 5.18 -17.69
N ARG A 200 -16.41 4.59 -17.85
CA ARG A 200 -15.23 4.86 -17.02
C ARG A 200 -14.27 5.77 -17.75
N PHE A 201 -13.76 6.77 -17.08
CA PHE A 201 -12.75 7.66 -17.63
C PHE A 201 -11.39 6.96 -17.82
N ARG A 202 -11.08 6.00 -16.96
CA ARG A 202 -9.80 5.28 -16.97
C ARG A 202 -10.05 3.78 -17.05
N GLU A 203 -9.49 3.15 -18.06
CA GLU A 203 -9.55 1.69 -18.21
C GLU A 203 -8.23 1.08 -17.74
N VAL A 204 -8.29 0.19 -16.78
CA VAL A 204 -7.14 -0.61 -16.35
C VAL A 204 -7.24 -1.98 -17.04
N LYS A 205 -6.42 -2.19 -18.09
CA LYS A 205 -6.39 -3.46 -18.82
C LYS A 205 -5.45 -4.45 -18.09
N ARG A 206 -5.90 -5.68 -17.94
CA ARG A 206 -5.03 -6.77 -17.50
C ARG A 206 -4.03 -7.09 -18.61
N GLY A 207 -2.76 -7.08 -18.28
CA GLY A 207 -1.67 -7.30 -19.24
C GLY A 207 -0.88 -8.58 -18.94
N VAL A 208 -0.06 -8.97 -19.92
CA VAL A 208 0.90 -10.08 -19.73
C VAL A 208 1.82 -9.84 -18.54
N VAL A 209 2.13 -8.57 -18.25
CA VAL A 209 2.96 -8.14 -17.11
C VAL A 209 2.38 -8.58 -15.77
N ASP A 210 1.04 -8.58 -15.64
CA ASP A 210 0.35 -9.03 -14.42
C ASP A 210 0.58 -10.52 -14.17
N ILE A 211 0.45 -11.32 -15.24
CA ILE A 211 0.63 -12.76 -15.20
C ILE A 211 2.08 -13.09 -14.85
N VAL A 212 3.03 -12.43 -15.50
CA VAL A 212 4.48 -12.64 -15.27
C VAL A 212 4.85 -12.27 -13.83
N TYR A 213 4.35 -11.13 -13.32
CA TYR A 213 4.61 -10.71 -11.95
C TYR A 213 4.06 -11.70 -10.92
N PHE A 214 2.80 -12.12 -11.10
CA PHE A 214 2.15 -13.09 -10.22
C PHE A 214 2.83 -14.47 -10.26
N LEU A 215 3.01 -15.03 -11.47
CA LEU A 215 3.60 -16.36 -11.63
C LEU A 215 5.04 -16.43 -11.11
N GLY A 216 5.82 -15.37 -11.29
CA GLY A 216 7.19 -15.32 -10.75
C GLY A 216 7.21 -15.42 -9.24
N VAL A 217 6.43 -14.60 -8.53
CA VAL A 217 6.37 -14.66 -7.06
C VAL A 217 5.74 -15.97 -6.58
N PHE A 218 4.65 -16.40 -7.21
CA PHE A 218 3.95 -17.64 -6.87
C PHE A 218 4.86 -18.87 -7.03
N GLY A 219 5.64 -18.93 -8.11
CA GLY A 219 6.61 -20.01 -8.36
C GLY A 219 7.69 -20.09 -7.27
N PHE A 220 8.25 -18.95 -6.86
CA PHE A 220 9.23 -18.93 -5.77
C PHE A 220 8.63 -19.30 -4.41
N VAL A 221 7.42 -18.85 -4.11
CA VAL A 221 6.74 -19.19 -2.85
C VAL A 221 6.37 -20.67 -2.80
N LEU A 222 5.79 -21.21 -3.88
CA LEU A 222 5.46 -22.63 -3.98
C LEU A 222 6.73 -23.51 -3.95
N GLY A 223 7.78 -23.11 -4.68
CA GLY A 223 9.06 -23.81 -4.67
C GLY A 223 9.63 -23.88 -3.25
N GLY A 224 9.56 -22.80 -2.49
CA GLY A 224 9.97 -22.76 -1.09
C GLY A 224 9.15 -23.71 -0.20
N TRP A 225 7.85 -23.78 -0.38
CA TRP A 225 6.97 -24.65 0.41
C TRP A 225 7.15 -26.13 0.07
N LEU A 226 7.40 -26.48 -1.19
CA LEU A 226 7.60 -27.85 -1.63
C LEU A 226 8.99 -28.39 -1.27
N CYS A 227 10.03 -27.53 -1.34
CA CYS A 227 11.42 -27.95 -1.03
C CYS A 227 11.72 -27.99 0.46
N LEU A 228 10.98 -27.25 1.30
CA LEU A 228 11.23 -27.19 2.75
C LEU A 228 10.25 -28.05 3.58
N ARG A 229 9.41 -28.82 2.92
CA ARG A 229 8.55 -29.82 3.55
C ARG A 229 9.29 -31.16 3.66
#